data_9966e851ce21db840d605aa271e6ab81
#
_entry.id   9966e851ce21db840d605aa271e6ab81
#
_cell.length_a   1.000
_cell.length_b   1.000
_cell.length_c   1.000
_cell.angle_alpha   90.00
_cell.angle_beta   90.00
_cell.angle_gamma   90.00
#
_symmetry.space_group_name_H-M   'P 1'
#
loop_
_entity.id
_entity.type
_entity.pdbx_description
1 polymer ?
#
loop_
_entity_poly.entity_id
_entity_poly.type
_entity_poly.pdbx_seq_one_letter_code
_entity_poly.pdbx_strand_id
1 'polypeptide(L)'
;MLGKFLPENKPDFVQLNLGYRLSGKDAISLELKTWKYQWPIGIPFGDSYESPAEEFPGYIREVGFAIAYQRYLWKGLYTGVHVMNAWQTFADKQGNKIDNGFQIFNTYRVGYHIKLFKDRFFIQPSLAITHRPYHTKMPDGFKTLDDKWSKLFLGEPGLHFGYNF
;
A
#
# COMPACT_ATOMS: atom_id res chain seq x y z
N MET A 1 19.51 -15.16 -1.98
CA MET A 1 20.26 -13.90 -2.12
C MET A 1 19.39 -12.62 -2.12
N LEU A 2 18.09 -12.73 -1.86
CA LEU A 2 17.15 -11.59 -1.73
C LEU A 2 17.17 -10.90 -0.34
N GLY A 3 17.79 -11.54 0.65
CA GLY A 3 17.80 -11.02 2.04
C GLY A 3 18.64 -9.75 2.28
N LYS A 4 19.52 -9.38 1.36
CA LYS A 4 20.35 -8.16 1.49
C LYS A 4 19.63 -6.88 1.04
N PHE A 5 18.47 -7.00 0.41
CA PHE A 5 17.66 -5.85 -0.03
C PHE A 5 16.45 -5.57 0.88
N LEU A 6 16.29 -6.36 1.94
CA LEU A 6 15.21 -6.14 2.89
C LEU A 6 15.81 -5.46 4.13
N PRO A 7 15.23 -4.36 4.59
CA PRO A 7 15.65 -3.70 5.82
C PRO A 7 15.61 -4.65 7.02
N GLU A 8 16.45 -4.42 8.02
CA GLU A 8 16.44 -5.20 9.26
C GLU A 8 15.06 -5.24 9.92
N ASN A 9 14.30 -4.16 9.77
CA ASN A 9 12.91 -4.05 10.20
C ASN A 9 11.96 -4.22 9.01
N LYS A 10 11.82 -5.44 8.53
CA LYS A 10 10.94 -5.76 7.40
C LYS A 10 9.52 -5.28 7.65
N PRO A 11 8.89 -4.59 6.69
CA PRO A 11 7.48 -4.28 6.78
C PRO A 11 6.69 -5.59 6.82
N ASP A 12 5.91 -5.76 7.89
CA ASP A 12 4.95 -6.85 8.02
C ASP A 12 3.70 -6.43 7.25
N PHE A 13 3.56 -6.93 6.04
CA PHE A 13 2.49 -6.56 5.12
C PHE A 13 1.71 -7.79 4.68
N VAL A 14 0.40 -7.77 4.94
CA VAL A 14 -0.55 -8.78 4.44
C VAL A 14 -1.73 -8.05 3.79
N GLN A 15 -2.10 -8.47 2.60
CA GLN A 15 -3.26 -7.97 1.88
C GLN A 15 -4.05 -9.13 1.29
N LEU A 16 -5.36 -9.10 1.50
CA LEU A 16 -6.34 -10.02 0.91
C LEU A 16 -7.34 -9.22 0.08
N ASN A 17 -7.54 -9.64 -1.17
CA ASN A 17 -8.48 -9.00 -2.07
C ASN A 17 -9.57 -9.99 -2.49
N LEU A 18 -10.82 -9.57 -2.36
CA LEU A 18 -11.98 -10.29 -2.87
C LEU A 18 -12.62 -9.48 -3.99
N GLY A 19 -12.49 -9.96 -5.22
CA GLY A 19 -12.96 -9.28 -6.42
C GLY A 19 -14.24 -9.90 -6.99
N TYR A 20 -15.09 -9.06 -7.58
CA TYR A 20 -16.26 -9.45 -8.32
C TYR A 20 -16.30 -8.75 -9.68
N ARG A 21 -16.54 -9.52 -10.75
CA ARG A 21 -16.70 -8.97 -12.10
C ARG A 21 -18.13 -8.45 -12.28
N LEU A 22 -18.25 -7.16 -12.48
CA LEU A 22 -19.52 -6.50 -12.80
C LEU A 22 -19.91 -6.70 -14.27
N SER A 23 -18.89 -6.75 -15.16
CA SER A 23 -19.08 -6.92 -16.60
C SER A 23 -17.83 -7.57 -17.23
N GLY A 24 -17.84 -7.75 -18.55
CA GLY A 24 -16.64 -8.18 -19.28
C GLY A 24 -15.44 -7.21 -19.19
N LYS A 25 -15.71 -5.96 -18.78
CA LYS A 25 -14.68 -4.91 -18.69
C LYS A 25 -14.50 -4.33 -17.30
N ASP A 26 -15.42 -4.55 -16.37
CA ASP A 26 -15.42 -3.87 -15.09
C ASP A 26 -15.39 -4.87 -13.94
N ALA A 27 -14.58 -4.58 -12.93
CA ALA A 27 -14.54 -5.34 -11.69
C ALA A 27 -14.51 -4.38 -10.49
N ILE A 28 -15.05 -4.84 -9.38
CA ILE A 28 -14.97 -4.19 -8.07
C ILE A 28 -14.31 -5.17 -7.11
N SER A 29 -13.55 -4.68 -6.15
CA SER A 29 -12.98 -5.51 -5.09
C SER A 29 -13.04 -4.84 -3.73
N LEU A 30 -13.17 -5.68 -2.72
CA LEU A 30 -12.89 -5.35 -1.33
C LEU A 30 -11.48 -5.84 -1.00
N GLU A 31 -10.66 -4.95 -0.47
CA GLU A 31 -9.29 -5.25 -0.06
C GLU A 31 -9.18 -5.07 1.45
N LEU A 32 -8.63 -6.06 2.13
CA LEU A 32 -8.31 -6.00 3.55
C LEU A 32 -6.79 -6.00 3.69
N LYS A 33 -6.27 -5.09 4.49
CA LYS A 33 -4.83 -4.90 4.61
C LYS A 33 -4.41 -4.72 6.06
N THR A 34 -3.28 -5.32 6.43
CA THR A 34 -2.50 -4.94 7.60
C THR A 34 -1.05 -4.67 7.20
N TRP A 35 -0.46 -3.66 7.81
CA TRP A 35 0.88 -3.22 7.50
C TRP A 35 1.60 -2.67 8.73
N LYS A 36 2.85 -3.06 8.92
CA LYS A 36 3.75 -2.47 9.89
C LYS A 36 4.89 -1.79 9.14
N TYR A 37 5.10 -0.52 9.38
CA TYR A 37 6.13 0.27 8.73
C TYR A 37 6.69 1.33 9.67
N GLN A 38 7.94 1.71 9.47
CA GLN A 38 8.60 2.72 10.30
C GLN A 38 8.39 4.11 9.76
N TRP A 39 8.24 4.21 8.47
CA TRP A 39 8.16 5.47 7.77
C TRP A 39 6.81 5.66 7.09
N PRO A 40 6.27 6.93 7.04
CA PRO A 40 4.84 7.15 6.80
C PRO A 40 4.26 6.57 5.52
N ILE A 41 5.06 6.32 4.50
CA ILE A 41 4.55 5.77 3.24
C ILE A 41 5.10 4.37 2.96
N GLY A 42 6.00 3.85 3.82
CA GLY A 42 6.59 2.52 3.65
C GLY A 42 7.38 2.36 2.35
N ILE A 43 7.95 3.46 1.83
CA ILE A 43 8.70 3.45 0.58
C ILE A 43 10.08 2.84 0.85
N PRO A 44 10.45 1.75 0.18
CA PRO A 44 11.70 1.05 0.45
C PRO A 44 12.92 1.67 -0.22
N PHE A 45 12.81 2.85 -0.84
CA PHE A 45 13.87 3.45 -1.65
C PHE A 45 14.11 4.91 -1.26
N GLY A 46 15.35 5.22 -0.88
CA GLY A 46 15.82 6.57 -0.59
C GLY A 46 16.57 6.65 0.74
N ASP A 47 17.38 7.67 0.88
CA ASP A 47 18.25 7.90 2.04
C ASP A 47 17.49 8.04 3.36
N SER A 48 16.22 8.38 3.32
CA SER A 48 15.36 8.54 4.49
C SER A 48 14.83 7.24 5.07
N TYR A 49 14.90 6.13 4.36
CA TYR A 49 14.26 4.89 4.78
C TYR A 49 15.04 4.15 5.88
N GLU A 50 16.37 4.21 5.85
CA GLU A 50 17.26 3.57 6.81
C GLU A 50 18.45 4.48 7.20
N SER A 51 18.36 5.77 6.89
CA SER A 51 19.44 6.69 7.24
C SER A 51 19.65 6.68 8.75
N PRO A 52 20.85 6.40 9.25
CA PRO A 52 21.15 6.55 10.68
C PRO A 52 20.92 7.96 11.20
N ALA A 53 20.88 8.96 10.31
CA ALA A 53 20.56 10.35 10.63
C ALA A 53 19.07 10.58 10.87
N GLU A 54 18.20 9.66 10.45
CA GLU A 54 16.78 9.71 10.71
C GLU A 54 16.46 9.01 12.03
N GLU A 55 16.26 9.76 13.08
CA GLU A 55 15.83 9.21 14.37
C GLU A 55 14.36 8.81 14.30
N PHE A 56 14.06 7.59 13.80
CA PHE A 56 12.71 7.05 13.80
C PHE A 56 12.18 6.95 15.24
N PRO A 57 11.04 7.57 15.55
CA PRO A 57 10.44 7.52 16.89
C PRO A 57 9.91 6.13 17.26
N GLY A 58 9.72 5.26 16.27
CA GLY A 58 9.17 3.94 16.43
C GLY A 58 8.60 3.42 15.11
N TYR A 59 7.41 2.82 15.15
CA TYR A 59 6.73 2.29 13.97
C TYR A 59 5.22 2.58 13.97
N ILE A 60 4.62 2.45 12.81
CA ILE A 60 3.18 2.55 12.61
C ILE A 60 2.66 1.15 12.27
N ARG A 61 1.64 0.69 12.97
CA ARG A 61 0.83 -0.47 12.58
C ARG A 61 -0.49 0.02 12.02
N GLU A 62 -0.78 -0.43 10.83
CA GLU A 62 -1.98 -0.06 10.10
C GLU A 62 -2.86 -1.28 9.84
N VAL A 63 -4.16 -1.10 10.03
CA VAL A 63 -5.19 -2.04 9.62
C VAL A 63 -6.24 -1.27 8.84
N GLY A 64 -6.62 -1.77 7.68
CA GLY A 64 -7.56 -1.03 6.86
C GLY A 64 -8.25 -1.88 5.80
N PHE A 65 -9.20 -1.22 5.14
CA PHE A 65 -9.87 -1.78 3.99
C PHE A 65 -9.91 -0.77 2.84
N ALA A 66 -9.89 -1.27 1.62
CA ALA A 66 -10.15 -0.47 0.42
C ALA A 66 -11.34 -1.01 -0.36
N ILE A 67 -12.01 -0.10 -1.03
CA ILE A 67 -12.88 -0.42 -2.16
C ILE A 67 -12.09 -0.05 -3.41
N ALA A 68 -11.96 -1.01 -4.33
CA ALA A 68 -11.28 -0.79 -5.58
C ALA A 68 -12.21 -1.03 -6.77
N TYR A 69 -12.05 -0.20 -7.78
CA TYR A 69 -12.69 -0.37 -9.08
C TYR A 69 -11.61 -0.52 -10.13
N GLN A 70 -11.78 -1.52 -11.02
CA GLN A 70 -10.84 -1.83 -12.09
C GLN A 70 -11.59 -1.91 -13.42
N ARG A 71 -11.08 -1.24 -14.44
CA ARG A 71 -11.60 -1.29 -15.80
C ARG A 71 -10.57 -1.85 -16.76
N TYR A 72 -10.93 -2.93 -17.44
CA TYR A 72 -10.13 -3.55 -18.50
C TYR A 72 -10.36 -2.80 -19.82
N LEU A 73 -9.28 -2.31 -20.40
CA LEU A 73 -9.32 -1.46 -21.59
C LEU A 73 -9.14 -2.31 -22.86
N TRP A 74 -8.00 -2.99 -22.97
CA TRP A 74 -7.64 -3.71 -24.17
C TRP A 74 -6.64 -4.84 -23.87
N LYS A 75 -6.92 -6.06 -24.31
CA LYS A 75 -6.03 -7.25 -24.22
C LYS A 75 -5.36 -7.46 -22.85
N GLY A 76 -6.05 -7.14 -21.75
CA GLY A 76 -5.51 -7.28 -20.40
C GLY A 76 -4.95 -5.98 -19.81
N LEU A 77 -4.74 -4.93 -20.60
CA LEU A 77 -4.45 -3.61 -20.06
C LEU A 77 -5.62 -3.14 -19.21
N TYR A 78 -5.35 -2.63 -18.01
CA TYR A 78 -6.38 -2.10 -17.13
C TYR A 78 -5.93 -0.81 -16.44
N THR A 79 -6.92 -0.06 -16.00
CA THR A 79 -6.78 1.02 -15.03
C THR A 79 -7.61 0.73 -13.81
N GLY A 80 -7.19 1.23 -12.65
CA GLY A 80 -7.91 1.03 -11.40
C GLY A 80 -7.77 2.20 -10.45
N VAL A 81 -8.77 2.34 -9.59
CA VAL A 81 -8.79 3.29 -8.48
C VAL A 81 -9.09 2.52 -7.21
N HIS A 82 -8.26 2.73 -6.19
CA HIS A 82 -8.43 2.14 -4.87
C HIS A 82 -8.60 3.27 -3.86
N VAL A 83 -9.61 3.19 -3.02
CA VAL A 83 -9.84 4.12 -1.90
C VAL A 83 -9.66 3.34 -0.61
N MET A 84 -8.54 3.58 0.05
CA MET A 84 -8.14 2.90 1.28
C MET A 84 -8.51 3.75 2.49
N ASN A 85 -9.19 3.13 3.45
CA ASN A 85 -9.44 3.64 4.79
C ASN A 85 -8.60 2.85 5.76
N ALA A 86 -7.74 3.50 6.51
CA ALA A 86 -6.74 2.83 7.34
C ALA A 86 -6.66 3.46 8.74
N TRP A 87 -6.81 2.61 9.76
CA TRP A 87 -6.59 2.93 11.15
C TRP A 87 -5.15 2.63 11.51
N GLN A 88 -4.52 3.60 12.17
CA GLN A 88 -3.10 3.56 12.52
C GLN A 88 -2.95 3.49 14.04
N THR A 89 -1.98 2.72 14.49
CA THR A 89 -1.45 2.74 15.84
C THR A 89 0.01 3.16 15.77
N PHE A 90 0.34 4.29 16.36
CA PHE A 90 1.72 4.76 16.50
C PHE A 90 2.31 4.11 17.76
N ALA A 91 3.46 3.49 17.63
CA ALA A 91 4.17 2.81 18.70
C ALA A 91 5.64 3.27 18.77
N ASP A 92 6.21 3.27 19.96
CA ASP A 92 7.64 3.53 20.16
C ASP A 92 8.52 2.33 19.69
N LYS A 93 9.84 2.48 19.85
CA LYS A 93 10.80 1.43 19.49
C LYS A 93 10.64 0.16 20.34
N GLN A 94 10.09 0.28 21.53
CA GLN A 94 9.81 -0.82 22.48
C GLN A 94 8.45 -1.49 22.21
N GLY A 95 7.63 -0.89 21.37
CA GLY A 95 6.30 -1.39 21.05
C GLY A 95 5.18 -0.84 21.90
N ASN A 96 5.45 0.11 22.78
CA ASN A 96 4.42 0.76 23.56
C ASN A 96 3.62 1.71 22.66
N LYS A 97 2.31 1.68 22.80
CA LYS A 97 1.43 2.56 22.04
C LYS A 97 1.61 4.01 22.49
N ILE A 98 1.84 4.90 21.51
CA ILE A 98 1.91 6.34 21.71
C ILE A 98 0.54 6.99 21.47
N ASP A 99 -0.08 6.69 20.28
CA ASP A 99 -1.33 7.30 19.84
C ASP A 99 -2.03 6.44 18.79
N ASN A 100 -3.23 6.85 18.38
CA ASN A 100 -3.95 6.31 17.25
C ASN A 100 -4.13 7.38 16.19
N GLY A 101 -4.25 6.92 14.94
CA GLY A 101 -4.55 7.76 13.81
C GLY A 101 -5.49 7.09 12.82
N PHE A 102 -5.89 7.89 11.85
CA PHE A 102 -6.65 7.43 10.70
C PHE A 102 -6.21 8.19 9.47
N GLN A 103 -6.11 7.49 8.36
CA GLN A 103 -5.82 8.10 7.06
C GLN A 103 -6.72 7.55 5.96
N ILE A 104 -6.90 8.36 4.93
CA ILE A 104 -7.46 7.94 3.67
C ILE A 104 -6.37 8.13 2.62
N PHE A 105 -6.12 7.11 1.83
CA PHE A 105 -5.28 7.29 0.66
C PHE A 105 -5.86 6.58 -0.56
N ASN A 106 -5.66 7.20 -1.70
CA ASN A 106 -6.13 6.74 -2.98
C ASN A 106 -4.95 6.24 -3.80
N THR A 107 -5.13 5.13 -4.49
CA THR A 107 -4.15 4.63 -5.46
C THR A 107 -4.78 4.58 -6.83
N TYR A 108 -4.16 5.24 -7.78
CA TYR A 108 -4.54 5.24 -9.20
C TYR A 108 -3.54 4.38 -9.95
N ARG A 109 -4.02 3.30 -10.54
CA ARG A 109 -3.17 2.21 -11.04
C ARG A 109 -3.40 1.97 -12.53
N VAL A 110 -2.31 1.74 -13.25
CA VAL A 110 -2.33 1.17 -14.60
C VAL A 110 -1.51 -0.12 -14.57
N GLY A 111 -2.03 -1.17 -15.18
CA GLY A 111 -1.37 -2.47 -15.16
C GLY A 111 -1.84 -3.39 -16.27
N TYR A 112 -1.31 -4.59 -16.24
CA TYR A 112 -1.62 -5.61 -17.21
C TYR A 112 -2.08 -6.90 -16.52
N HIS A 113 -3.22 -7.44 -16.94
CA HIS A 113 -3.79 -8.68 -16.40
C HIS A 113 -3.36 -9.85 -17.28
N ILE A 114 -2.42 -10.62 -16.80
CA ILE A 114 -1.87 -11.81 -17.47
C ILE A 114 -2.60 -13.03 -16.93
N LYS A 115 -3.34 -13.69 -17.80
CA LYS A 115 -4.11 -14.89 -17.50
C LYS A 115 -3.23 -16.13 -17.65
N LEU A 116 -3.33 -17.04 -16.70
CA LEU A 116 -2.58 -18.29 -16.67
C LEU A 116 -3.52 -19.49 -16.46
N PHE A 117 -3.13 -20.67 -16.95
CA PHE A 117 -3.83 -21.94 -16.70
C PHE A 117 -5.34 -21.88 -17.01
N LYS A 118 -5.71 -21.45 -18.21
CA LYS A 118 -7.11 -21.30 -18.68
C LYS A 118 -7.92 -20.33 -17.81
N ASP A 119 -7.32 -19.18 -17.50
CA ASP A 119 -7.91 -18.10 -16.71
C ASP A 119 -8.12 -18.41 -15.21
N ARG A 120 -7.66 -19.54 -14.72
CA ARG A 120 -7.79 -19.85 -13.27
C ARG A 120 -6.85 -19.02 -12.39
N PHE A 121 -5.63 -18.76 -12.87
CA PHE A 121 -4.67 -17.89 -12.19
C PHE A 121 -4.39 -16.66 -13.01
N PHE A 122 -4.01 -15.60 -12.35
CA PHE A 122 -3.56 -14.38 -13.00
C PHE A 122 -2.41 -13.73 -12.25
N ILE A 123 -1.64 -12.92 -12.99
CA ILE A 123 -0.61 -12.03 -12.47
C ILE A 123 -0.94 -10.63 -12.98
N GLN A 124 -0.84 -9.62 -12.12
CA GLN A 124 -1.10 -8.23 -12.47
C GLN A 124 0.10 -7.34 -12.09
N PRO A 125 1.12 -7.24 -12.94
CA PRO A 125 2.12 -6.18 -12.81
C PRO A 125 1.46 -4.82 -13.07
N SER A 126 1.86 -3.81 -12.32
CA SER A 126 1.24 -2.49 -12.39
C SER A 126 2.15 -1.40 -11.89
N LEU A 127 1.81 -0.17 -12.26
CA LEU A 127 2.42 1.06 -11.75
C LEU A 127 1.30 1.96 -11.23
N ALA A 128 1.53 2.60 -10.10
CA ALA A 128 0.53 3.42 -9.47
C ALA A 128 1.04 4.80 -9.05
N ILE A 129 0.07 5.68 -8.88
CA ILE A 129 0.21 6.96 -8.19
C ILE A 129 -0.60 6.84 -6.90
N THR A 130 0.03 7.09 -5.77
CA THR A 130 -0.64 7.11 -4.47
C THR A 130 -0.80 8.54 -4.00
N HIS A 131 -2.00 8.89 -3.55
CA HIS A 131 -2.38 10.20 -3.03
C HIS A 131 -3.02 10.04 -1.67
N ARG A 132 -2.53 10.77 -0.67
CA ARG A 132 -3.08 10.78 0.69
C ARG A 132 -3.83 12.09 0.95
N PRO A 133 -5.14 12.15 0.65
CA PRO A 133 -5.94 13.37 0.83
C PRO A 133 -6.20 13.72 2.30
N TYR A 134 -6.19 12.75 3.19
CA TYR A 134 -6.55 12.95 4.59
C TYR A 134 -5.74 12.07 5.55
N HIS A 135 -5.33 12.66 6.65
CA HIS A 135 -4.87 11.95 7.85
C HIS A 135 -5.20 12.77 9.11
N THR A 136 -5.39 12.09 10.22
CA THR A 136 -5.52 12.72 11.55
C THR A 136 -4.18 13.28 12.00
N LYS A 137 -4.19 14.06 13.11
CA LYS A 137 -2.95 14.55 13.72
C LYS A 137 -2.05 13.36 14.08
N MET A 138 -0.78 13.46 13.72
CA MET A 138 0.27 12.50 14.07
C MET A 138 1.03 12.98 15.31
N PRO A 139 1.61 12.08 16.11
CA PRO A 139 2.61 12.44 17.12
C PRO A 139 3.79 13.19 16.48
N ASP A 140 4.37 14.16 17.21
CA ASP A 140 5.33 15.11 16.64
C ASP A 140 6.53 14.46 15.96
N GLY A 141 7.11 13.41 16.53
CA GLY A 141 8.22 12.70 15.91
C GLY A 141 7.87 12.06 14.55
N PHE A 142 6.67 11.46 14.45
CA PHE A 142 6.17 10.89 13.19
C PHE A 142 5.80 11.98 12.19
N LYS A 143 5.21 13.08 12.67
CA LYS A 143 4.85 14.22 11.84
C LYS A 143 6.07 14.86 11.18
N THR A 144 7.16 15.02 11.92
CA THR A 144 8.40 15.59 11.39
C THR A 144 8.95 14.79 10.22
N LEU A 145 8.85 13.46 10.29
CA LEU A 145 9.23 12.58 9.19
C LEU A 145 8.24 12.65 8.03
N ASP A 146 6.95 12.67 8.33
CA ASP A 146 5.89 12.74 7.34
C ASP A 146 5.92 14.03 6.52
N ASP A 147 6.23 15.15 7.16
CA ASP A 147 6.29 16.47 6.51
C ASP A 147 7.44 16.59 5.49
N LYS A 148 8.43 15.69 5.53
CA LYS A 148 9.52 15.64 4.54
C LYS A 148 9.06 15.14 3.16
N TRP A 149 7.89 14.54 3.08
CA TRP A 149 7.44 13.83 1.88
C TRP A 149 6.17 14.41 1.29
N SER A 150 6.09 14.28 -0.02
CA SER A 150 4.88 14.67 -0.75
C SER A 150 3.70 13.76 -0.36
N LYS A 151 2.51 14.37 -0.25
CA LYS A 151 1.25 13.61 -0.12
C LYS A 151 0.87 12.88 -1.41
N LEU A 152 1.59 13.14 -2.48
CA LEU A 152 1.46 12.48 -3.77
C LEU A 152 2.76 11.75 -4.06
N PHE A 153 2.69 10.44 -4.22
CA PHE A 153 3.82 9.60 -4.61
C PHE A 153 3.61 9.02 -6.00
N LEU A 154 4.59 9.23 -6.87
CA LEU A 154 4.58 8.75 -8.25
C LEU A 154 5.45 7.50 -8.39
N GLY A 155 4.94 6.48 -9.05
CA GLY A 155 5.75 5.33 -9.46
C GLY A 155 5.78 4.17 -8.47
N GLU A 156 4.69 3.92 -7.72
CA GLU A 156 4.56 2.73 -6.88
C GLU A 156 4.42 1.47 -7.74
N PRO A 157 5.42 0.57 -7.78
CA PRO A 157 5.29 -0.69 -8.48
C PRO A 157 4.38 -1.63 -7.70
N GLY A 158 3.56 -2.40 -8.40
CA GLY A 158 2.68 -3.40 -7.81
C GLY A 158 2.75 -4.72 -8.58
N LEU A 159 2.64 -5.81 -7.83
CA LEU A 159 2.53 -7.15 -8.39
C LEU A 159 1.48 -7.94 -7.59
N HIS A 160 0.37 -8.25 -8.22
CA HIS A 160 -0.71 -9.00 -7.60
C HIS A 160 -0.81 -10.38 -8.25
N PHE A 161 -1.15 -11.36 -7.44
CA PHE A 161 -1.45 -12.72 -7.86
C PHE A 161 -2.87 -13.05 -7.43
N GLY A 162 -3.61 -13.77 -8.26
CA GLY A 162 -4.96 -14.13 -7.90
C GLY A 162 -5.47 -15.39 -8.58
N TYR A 163 -6.61 -15.85 -8.07
CA TYR A 163 -7.32 -17.03 -8.54
C TYR A 163 -8.77 -16.66 -8.87
N ASN A 164 -9.26 -17.13 -10.01
CA ASN A 164 -10.66 -16.99 -10.44
C ASN A 164 -11.40 -18.31 -10.15
N PHE A 165 -12.52 -18.22 -9.41
CA PHE A 165 -13.38 -19.38 -9.14
C PHE A 165 -14.54 -19.43 -10.14
#